data_a1d9c062fcb19c9e8384f75e950f76db
#
_entry.id   a1d9c062fcb19c9e8384f75e950f76db
#
_cell.length_a   1.000
_cell.length_b   1.000
_cell.length_c   1.000
_cell.angle_alpha   90.00
_cell.angle_beta   90.00
_cell.angle_gamma   90.00
#
_symmetry.space_group_name_H-M   'P 1'
#
loop_
_entity.id
_entity.type
_entity.pdbx_description
1 polymer ?
#
loop_
_entity_poly.entity_id
_entity_poly.type
_entity_poly.pdbx_seq_one_letter_code
_entity_poly.pdbx_strand_id
1 'polypeptide(L)'
;MGKIKKFEEFIENVNERYSVEDNLHRLDEMAKISRDFDQLPKNAEVWVYGENDEQGTKTPHFHLKIDNGKIELEIKLENIVDMTIWRTKHNFPKSWDGITEVREKVKDWLMKPNKKRPSLYNWQIVTDEWNNANSSNEVEDDFVVPNK
;
A
#
# COMPACT_ATOMS: atom_id res chain seq x y z
N MET A 1 -15.71 22.65 16.38
CA MET A 1 -15.79 21.65 16.42
C MET A 1 -15.89 21.17 16.13
N GLY A 2 -15.30 21.66 16.17
CA GLY A 2 -15.55 20.57 16.20
C GLY A 2 -15.19 20.25 15.74
N LYS A 3 -15.36 20.71 15.66
CA LYS A 3 -15.18 19.75 15.55
C LYS A 3 -15.29 19.02 15.56
N ILE A 4 -15.31 19.70 15.84
CA ILE A 4 -15.42 18.47 16.20
C ILE A 4 -15.77 18.11 16.07
N LYS A 5 -16.07 18.33 16.01
CA LYS A 5 -16.32 17.39 16.24
C LYS A 5 -16.48 16.86 15.87
N LYS A 6 -16.63 17.49 15.93
CA LYS A 6 -16.66 16.57 15.95
C LYS A 6 -16.15 15.92 15.94
N PHE A 7 -15.61 16.33 16.04
CA PHE A 7 -15.21 15.26 16.44
C PHE A 7 -15.10 14.97 16.61
N GLU A 8 -15.57 15.46 16.60
CA GLU A 8 -15.65 14.72 17.21
C GLU A 8 -15.97 14.27 17.07
N GLU A 9 -16.26 14.97 17.15
CA GLU A 9 -16.57 14.22 17.31
C GLU A 9 -16.21 13.77 17.00
N PHE A 10 -15.78 14.43 16.93
CA PHE A 10 -15.49 13.60 17.02
C PHE A 10 -14.87 13.36 17.05
N ILE A 11 -14.85 13.83 16.74
CA ILE A 11 -14.60 13.31 17.28
C ILE A 11 -14.39 13.24 17.51
N GLU A 12 -14.30 13.42 17.25
CA GLU A 12 -14.42 12.92 17.72
C GLU A 12 -14.20 12.79 17.53
N ASN A 13 -14.08 13.73 17.64
CA ASN A 13 -14.05 13.23 17.80
C ASN A 13 -13.22 13.15 17.65
N VAL A 14 -13.03 13.72 17.32
CA VAL A 14 -12.77 13.21 17.40
C VAL A 14 -11.89 13.27 17.83
N ASN A 15 -11.57 13.60 17.94
CA ASN A 15 -11.32 13.23 18.47
C ASN A 15 -10.83 13.30 18.78
N GLU A 16 -10.82 13.56 18.78
CA GLU A 16 -10.88 13.36 19.05
C GLU A 16 -10.01 13.67 18.85
N ARG A 17 -9.02 14.36 19.13
CA ARG A 17 -8.53 14.73 18.63
C ARG A 17 -7.22 14.66 18.74
N TYR A 18 -5.72 14.82 18.96
CA TYR A 18 -4.77 14.33 18.71
C TYR A 18 -3.76 14.28 19.04
N SER A 19 -1.98 13.34 20.38
CA SER A 19 -3.11 13.97 20.00
C SER A 19 -3.90 13.29 18.88
N VAL A 20 -5.14 13.68 18.75
CA VAL A 20 -6.02 13.14 17.74
C VAL A 20 -5.52 13.46 16.33
N GLU A 21 -5.00 14.66 16.12
CA GLU A 21 -4.50 15.05 14.80
C GLU A 21 -3.30 14.21 14.38
N ASP A 22 -2.39 13.93 15.29
CA ASP A 22 -1.24 13.09 14.99
C ASP A 22 -1.68 11.69 14.60
N ASN A 23 -2.67 11.16 15.28
CA ASN A 23 -3.18 9.83 14.95
C ASN A 23 -3.86 9.82 13.60
N LEU A 24 -4.63 10.86 13.28
CA LEU A 24 -5.27 10.95 11.98
C LEU A 24 -4.25 11.08 10.86
N HIS A 25 -3.21 11.85 11.09
CA HIS A 25 -2.14 12.00 10.09
C HIS A 25 -1.45 10.67 9.80
N ARG A 26 -1.17 9.89 10.84
CA ARG A 26 -0.56 8.57 10.64
C ARG A 26 -1.47 7.61 9.89
N LEU A 27 -2.77 7.68 10.15
CA LEU A 27 -3.73 6.85 9.42
C LEU A 27 -3.75 7.21 7.94
N ASP A 28 -3.60 8.50 7.62
CA ASP A 28 -3.52 8.93 6.23
C ASP A 28 -2.26 8.44 5.52
N GLU A 29 -1.20 8.15 6.29
CA GLU A 29 0.06 7.67 5.74
C GLU A 29 0.07 6.15 5.52
N MET A 30 -1.00 5.45 5.90
CA MET A 30 -1.08 4.00 5.79
C MET A 30 -2.40 3.61 5.15
N ALA A 31 -2.33 2.93 4.03
CA ALA A 31 -3.54 2.49 3.35
C ALA A 31 -3.44 1.01 3.00
N LYS A 32 -4.41 0.23 3.46
CA LYS A 32 -4.55 -1.16 3.04
C LYS A 32 -5.34 -1.16 1.74
N ILE A 33 -4.72 -1.63 0.69
CA ILE A 33 -5.30 -1.61 -0.65
C ILE A 33 -6.15 -2.85 -0.91
N SER A 34 -5.66 -4.03 -0.50
CA SER A 34 -6.45 -5.25 -0.61
C SER A 34 -7.58 -5.23 0.42
N ARG A 35 -8.67 -5.89 0.10
CA ARG A 35 -9.86 -5.94 0.97
C ARG A 35 -10.19 -7.39 1.26
N ASP A 36 -11.12 -7.59 2.20
CA ASP A 36 -11.48 -8.94 2.63
C ASP A 36 -11.95 -9.81 1.46
N PHE A 37 -12.55 -9.22 0.45
CA PHE A 37 -13.05 -9.96 -0.69
C PHE A 37 -11.99 -10.28 -1.75
N ASP A 38 -10.77 -9.79 -1.60
CA ASP A 38 -9.72 -10.04 -2.59
C ASP A 38 -9.13 -11.45 -2.49
N GLN A 39 -9.19 -12.06 -1.32
CA GLN A 39 -8.87 -13.48 -1.10
C GLN A 39 -7.49 -13.89 -1.61
N LEU A 40 -6.47 -13.14 -1.20
CA LEU A 40 -5.10 -13.51 -1.51
C LEU A 40 -4.63 -14.65 -0.61
N PRO A 41 -3.76 -15.56 -1.12
CA PRO A 41 -3.34 -16.71 -0.33
C PRO A 41 -2.50 -16.31 0.89
N LYS A 42 -2.49 -17.18 1.89
CA LYS A 42 -1.73 -17.00 3.14
C LYS A 42 -2.07 -15.68 3.83
N ASN A 43 -3.33 -15.24 3.70
CA ASN A 43 -3.80 -13.97 4.29
C ASN A 43 -2.92 -12.80 3.87
N ALA A 44 -2.47 -12.79 2.60
CA ALA A 44 -1.62 -11.72 2.10
C ALA A 44 -2.41 -10.42 2.00
N GLU A 45 -1.74 -9.31 2.32
CA GLU A 45 -2.33 -7.98 2.27
C GLU A 45 -1.37 -7.02 1.58
N VAL A 46 -1.93 -6.11 0.79
CA VAL A 46 -1.17 -5.07 0.12
C VAL A 46 -1.41 -3.74 0.83
N TRP A 47 -0.32 -3.08 1.24
CA TRP A 47 -0.36 -1.83 1.96
C TRP A 47 0.53 -0.80 1.29
N VAL A 48 0.16 0.48 1.42
CA VAL A 48 1.01 1.58 0.98
C VAL A 48 1.20 2.53 2.16
N TYR A 49 2.44 2.94 2.39
CA TYR A 49 2.79 3.84 3.49
C TYR A 49 3.35 5.15 2.96
N GLY A 50 3.15 6.22 3.72
CA GLY A 50 3.92 7.44 3.53
C GLY A 50 5.30 7.23 4.14
N GLU A 51 6.34 7.51 3.35
CA GLU A 51 7.70 7.16 3.74
C GLU A 51 8.50 8.34 4.28
N ASN A 52 7.90 9.54 4.32
CA ASN A 52 8.55 10.74 4.87
C ASN A 52 9.91 11.03 4.26
N ASP A 53 10.08 10.74 2.97
CA ASP A 53 11.32 10.99 2.27
C ASP A 53 11.23 12.33 1.54
N GLU A 54 11.63 13.39 2.21
CA GLU A 54 11.51 14.75 1.69
C GLU A 54 12.35 14.98 0.44
N GLN A 55 13.43 14.23 0.28
CA GLN A 55 14.26 14.33 -0.92
C GLN A 55 13.74 13.53 -2.10
N GLY A 56 12.74 12.69 -1.89
CA GLY A 56 12.21 11.86 -2.96
C GLY A 56 13.19 10.82 -3.47
N THR A 57 14.12 10.36 -2.61
CA THR A 57 15.15 9.41 -3.02
C THR A 57 14.81 7.96 -2.72
N LYS A 58 13.76 7.72 -1.95
CA LYS A 58 13.38 6.35 -1.60
C LYS A 58 12.69 5.69 -2.79
N THR A 59 13.06 4.44 -3.05
CA THR A 59 12.47 3.68 -4.15
C THR A 59 10.96 3.55 -3.93
N PRO A 60 10.13 3.94 -4.91
CA PRO A 60 8.68 3.74 -4.78
C PRO A 60 8.35 2.25 -4.66
N HIS A 61 7.49 1.91 -3.70
CA HIS A 61 7.20 0.52 -3.40
C HIS A 61 5.87 0.37 -2.67
N PHE A 62 5.37 -0.85 -2.61
CA PHE A 62 4.27 -1.19 -1.71
C PHE A 62 4.74 -2.30 -0.77
N HIS A 63 4.01 -2.44 0.32
CA HIS A 63 4.30 -3.48 1.32
C HIS A 63 3.38 -4.66 1.10
N LEU A 64 3.95 -5.85 1.07
CA LEU A 64 3.19 -7.10 1.00
C LEU A 64 3.38 -7.80 2.34
N LYS A 65 2.29 -7.91 3.09
CA LYS A 65 2.27 -8.60 4.38
C LYS A 65 1.66 -9.97 4.18
N ILE A 66 2.31 -10.99 4.68
CA ILE A 66 1.90 -12.39 4.47
C ILE A 66 1.81 -13.06 5.84
N ASP A 67 0.90 -14.01 5.96
CA ASP A 67 0.75 -14.83 7.16
C ASP A 67 0.49 -13.95 8.39
N ASN A 68 -0.54 -13.11 8.26
CA ASN A 68 -0.96 -12.20 9.34
C ASN A 68 0.16 -11.25 9.76
N GLY A 69 1.00 -10.84 8.80
CA GLY A 69 2.06 -9.88 9.05
C GLY A 69 3.35 -10.48 9.59
N LYS A 70 3.45 -11.79 9.68
CA LYS A 70 4.69 -12.43 10.13
C LYS A 70 5.81 -12.25 9.12
N ILE A 71 5.45 -12.10 7.85
CA ILE A 71 6.40 -11.87 6.76
C ILE A 71 5.99 -10.56 6.10
N GLU A 72 6.97 -9.71 5.84
CA GLU A 72 6.69 -8.44 5.17
C GLU A 72 7.78 -8.15 4.15
N LEU A 73 7.35 -7.85 2.92
CA LEU A 73 8.23 -7.52 1.81
C LEU A 73 7.91 -6.13 1.32
N GLU A 74 8.91 -5.46 0.74
CA GLU A 74 8.70 -4.22 0.01
C GLU A 74 8.95 -4.52 -1.46
N ILE A 75 7.93 -4.31 -2.29
CA ILE A 75 7.93 -4.65 -3.70
C ILE A 75 7.98 -3.36 -4.50
N LYS A 76 8.89 -3.27 -5.48
CA LYS A 76 9.03 -2.06 -6.28
C LYS A 76 7.78 -1.77 -7.10
N LEU A 77 7.42 -0.49 -7.19
CA LEU A 77 6.39 -0.06 -8.14
C LEU A 77 6.92 -0.10 -9.58
N GLU A 78 8.19 0.14 -9.78
CA GLU A 78 8.78 0.09 -11.12
C GLU A 78 8.62 -1.29 -11.73
N ASN A 79 7.97 -1.35 -12.90
CA ASN A 79 7.66 -2.63 -13.55
C ASN A 79 7.01 -3.58 -12.57
N ILE A 80 5.90 -3.17 -12.00
CA ILE A 80 5.28 -3.82 -10.84
C ILE A 80 4.96 -5.29 -11.10
N VAL A 81 4.68 -5.66 -12.37
CA VAL A 81 4.35 -7.04 -12.71
C VAL A 81 5.54 -7.98 -12.54
N ASP A 82 6.76 -7.45 -12.50
CA ASP A 82 7.95 -8.26 -12.24
C ASP A 82 8.02 -8.69 -10.77
N MET A 83 7.26 -8.06 -9.90
CA MET A 83 7.24 -8.38 -8.46
C MET A 83 8.66 -8.38 -7.88
N THR A 84 9.42 -7.33 -8.19
CA THR A 84 10.81 -7.24 -7.75
C THR A 84 10.86 -6.85 -6.28
N ILE A 85 11.50 -7.68 -5.46
CA ILE A 85 11.67 -7.38 -4.04
C ILE A 85 12.75 -6.31 -3.90
N TRP A 86 12.39 -5.18 -3.27
CA TRP A 86 13.34 -4.14 -2.95
C TRP A 86 14.00 -4.41 -1.61
N ARG A 87 13.20 -4.67 -0.59
CA ARG A 87 13.70 -4.98 0.76
C ARG A 87 12.78 -6.00 1.40
N THR A 88 13.32 -6.72 2.38
CA THR A 88 12.53 -7.63 3.19
C THR A 88 12.58 -7.19 4.65
N LYS A 89 11.51 -7.49 5.36
CA LYS A 89 11.45 -7.30 6.80
C LYS A 89 11.18 -8.64 7.45
N HIS A 90 11.54 -8.73 8.70
CA HIS A 90 11.36 -9.96 9.48
C HIS A 90 12.08 -11.11 8.77
N ASN A 91 12.27 -12.13 9.00
CA ASN A 91 13.13 -13.21 8.57
C ASN A 91 12.85 -13.77 7.18
N PHE A 92 12.26 -13.00 6.28
CA PHE A 92 11.96 -13.49 4.95
C PHE A 92 13.23 -13.61 4.11
N PRO A 93 13.44 -14.73 3.40
CA PRO A 93 14.54 -14.83 2.43
C PRO A 93 14.34 -13.82 1.30
N LYS A 94 15.45 -13.34 0.70
CA LYS A 94 15.37 -12.33 -0.36
C LYS A 94 14.97 -12.95 -1.69
N SER A 95 14.06 -13.91 -1.68
CA SER A 95 13.58 -14.57 -2.88
C SER A 95 12.14 -15.03 -2.68
N TRP A 96 11.53 -15.48 -3.75
CA TRP A 96 10.15 -15.97 -3.69
C TRP A 96 10.07 -17.47 -3.40
N ASP A 97 11.18 -18.10 -3.10
CA ASP A 97 11.20 -19.53 -2.83
C ASP A 97 10.25 -19.83 -1.66
N GLY A 98 9.40 -20.82 -1.87
CA GLY A 98 8.45 -21.25 -0.85
C GLY A 98 7.15 -20.49 -0.82
N ILE A 99 7.07 -19.33 -1.47
CA ILE A 99 5.82 -18.55 -1.55
C ILE A 99 5.53 -18.06 -2.97
N THR A 100 5.93 -18.85 -3.95
CA THR A 100 5.68 -18.51 -5.36
C THR A 100 4.19 -18.34 -5.64
N GLU A 101 3.34 -19.10 -4.98
CA GLU A 101 1.89 -18.96 -5.14
C GLU A 101 1.43 -17.56 -4.75
N VAL A 102 1.93 -17.03 -3.64
CA VAL A 102 1.57 -15.68 -3.21
C VAL A 102 1.98 -14.68 -4.28
N ARG A 103 3.21 -14.81 -4.77
CA ARG A 103 3.72 -13.93 -5.83
C ARG A 103 2.79 -13.91 -7.04
N GLU A 104 2.44 -15.09 -7.54
CA GLU A 104 1.62 -15.17 -8.76
C GLU A 104 0.21 -14.63 -8.53
N LYS A 105 -0.38 -14.90 -7.37
CA LYS A 105 -1.73 -14.42 -7.08
C LYS A 105 -1.76 -12.92 -6.86
N VAL A 106 -0.76 -12.34 -6.22
CA VAL A 106 -0.68 -10.89 -6.06
C VAL A 106 -0.48 -10.22 -7.41
N LYS A 107 0.37 -10.80 -8.26
CA LYS A 107 0.58 -10.30 -9.61
C LYS A 107 -0.73 -10.30 -10.39
N ASP A 108 -1.48 -11.40 -10.36
CA ASP A 108 -2.79 -11.48 -11.03
C ASP A 108 -3.74 -10.42 -10.48
N TRP A 109 -3.77 -10.27 -9.16
CA TRP A 109 -4.65 -9.30 -8.50
C TRP A 109 -4.32 -7.88 -8.94
N LEU A 110 -3.04 -7.55 -9.05
CA LEU A 110 -2.62 -6.21 -9.49
C LEU A 110 -3.18 -5.87 -10.87
N MET A 111 -3.33 -6.84 -11.72
CA MET A 111 -3.79 -6.65 -13.09
C MET A 111 -5.30 -6.78 -13.25
N LYS A 112 -6.04 -6.91 -12.16
CA LYS A 112 -7.51 -7.00 -12.19
C LYS A 112 -8.14 -5.65 -11.86
N PRO A 113 -9.35 -5.39 -12.37
CA PRO A 113 -10.09 -4.20 -11.95
C PRO A 113 -10.36 -4.23 -10.46
N ASN A 114 -10.28 -3.05 -9.84
CA ASN A 114 -10.59 -2.91 -8.42
C ASN A 114 -12.09 -3.12 -8.20
N LYS A 115 -12.45 -3.84 -7.16
CA LYS A 115 -13.86 -4.19 -6.93
C LYS A 115 -14.71 -3.00 -6.52
N LYS A 116 -14.12 -2.00 -5.87
CA LYS A 116 -14.87 -0.79 -5.50
C LYS A 116 -14.81 0.29 -6.58
N ARG A 117 -13.77 0.29 -7.38
CA ARG A 117 -13.57 1.29 -8.44
C ARG A 117 -13.22 0.57 -9.73
N PRO A 118 -14.21 -0.08 -10.38
CA PRO A 118 -13.90 -0.99 -11.51
C PRO A 118 -13.32 -0.31 -12.74
N SER A 119 -13.34 1.00 -12.81
CA SER A 119 -12.68 1.73 -13.91
C SER A 119 -11.16 1.76 -13.76
N LEU A 120 -10.63 1.34 -12.61
CA LEU A 120 -9.21 1.33 -12.33
C LEU A 120 -8.75 -0.09 -11.99
N TYR A 121 -7.55 -0.44 -12.43
CA TYR A 121 -6.91 -1.68 -12.02
C TYR A 121 -6.35 -1.53 -10.60
N ASN A 122 -6.16 -2.66 -9.92
CA ASN A 122 -5.61 -2.63 -8.56
C ASN A 122 -4.23 -1.96 -8.53
N TRP A 123 -3.37 -2.18 -9.55
CA TRP A 123 -2.07 -1.53 -9.58
C TRP A 123 -2.20 -0.01 -9.67
N GLN A 124 -3.24 0.50 -10.32
CA GLN A 124 -3.46 1.94 -10.39
C GLN A 124 -3.87 2.50 -9.03
N ILE A 125 -4.66 1.74 -8.27
CA ILE A 125 -5.01 2.15 -6.90
C ILE A 125 -3.75 2.20 -6.03
N VAL A 126 -2.88 1.20 -6.16
CA VAL A 126 -1.60 1.18 -5.43
C VAL A 126 -0.77 2.41 -5.79
N THR A 127 -0.69 2.72 -7.08
CA THR A 127 0.07 3.88 -7.56
C THR A 127 -0.50 5.18 -7.02
N ASP A 128 -1.84 5.32 -7.06
CA ASP A 128 -2.49 6.53 -6.57
C ASP A 128 -2.25 6.72 -5.08
N GLU A 129 -2.31 5.63 -4.30
CA GLU A 129 -2.07 5.71 -2.86
C GLU A 129 -0.61 6.09 -2.57
N TRP A 130 0.33 5.54 -3.33
CA TRP A 130 1.72 5.95 -3.19
C TRP A 130 1.88 7.43 -3.46
N ASN A 131 1.32 7.92 -4.57
CA ASN A 131 1.45 9.32 -4.95
C ASN A 131 0.79 10.25 -3.92
N ASN A 132 -0.36 9.85 -3.38
CA ASN A 132 -1.04 10.65 -2.36
C ASN A 132 -0.24 10.71 -1.06
N ALA A 133 0.37 9.61 -0.68
CA ALA A 133 1.11 9.53 0.58
C ALA A 133 2.55 10.04 0.45
N ASN A 134 3.08 10.13 -0.77
CA ASN A 134 4.47 10.48 -1.01
C ASN A 134 4.57 11.53 -2.11
N SER A 135 3.97 12.70 -1.85
CA SER A 135 3.83 13.74 -2.87
C SER A 135 5.15 14.30 -3.37
N SER A 136 6.24 14.11 -2.63
CA SER A 136 7.57 14.54 -3.07
C SER A 136 8.26 13.49 -3.93
N ASN A 137 7.61 12.35 -4.19
CA ASN A 137 8.22 11.23 -4.93
C ASN A 137 7.16 10.49 -5.73
N GLU A 138 6.38 11.24 -6.50
CA GLU A 138 5.30 10.68 -7.32
C GLU A 138 5.84 9.93 -8.52
N VAL A 139 5.07 8.95 -8.99
CA VAL A 139 5.41 8.18 -10.17
C VAL A 139 4.26 8.21 -11.16
N GLU A 140 4.58 8.03 -12.43
CA GLU A 140 3.61 7.97 -13.51
C GLU A 140 3.18 6.52 -13.75
N ASP A 141 2.04 6.34 -14.39
CA ASP A 141 1.56 5.00 -14.71
C ASP A 141 2.55 4.21 -15.59
N ASP A 142 3.23 4.89 -16.51
CA ASP A 142 4.22 4.24 -17.38
C ASP A 142 5.42 3.70 -16.61
N PHE A 143 5.74 4.29 -15.46
CA PHE A 143 6.80 3.79 -14.60
C PHE A 143 6.40 2.45 -13.97
N VAL A 144 5.12 2.33 -13.62
CA VAL A 144 4.58 1.16 -12.91
C VAL A 144 4.26 0.04 -13.89
N VAL A 145 3.52 0.33 -14.95
CA VAL A 145 3.22 -0.64 -16.01
C VAL A 145 3.58 0.02 -17.34
N PRO A 146 4.81 -0.22 -17.83
CA PRO A 146 5.27 0.45 -19.05
C PRO A 146 4.44 0.05 -20.27
N ASN A 147 4.18 1.03 -21.12
CA ASN A 147 3.57 0.79 -22.41
C ASN A 147 4.62 0.27 -23.37
N LYS A 148 4.25 -0.74 -24.13
CA LYS A 148 5.16 -1.33 -25.13
C LYS A 148 4.73 -0.97 -26.51
#